data_85e543907b73440304718b5da5c0d62c
#
_entry.id   85e543907b73440304718b5da5c0d62c
#
_cell.length_a   1.000
_cell.length_b   1.000
_cell.length_c   1.000
_cell.angle_alpha   90.00
_cell.angle_beta   90.00
_cell.angle_gamma   90.00
#
_symmetry.space_group_name_H-M   'P 1'
#
loop_
_entity.id
_entity.type
_entity.pdbx_description
1 polymer ?
#
loop_
_entity_poly.entity_id
_entity_poly.type
_entity_poly.pdbx_seq_one_letter_code
_entity_poly.pdbx_strand_id
1 'polypeptide(L)'
;NSSPKDVVTFTETGVRDVTWDSSNINAQLGETMTMKDCWFAAYIKSANEVCAQIAEYVGGTEANFVEMMNQKAKKLGCTHTHFVNASGLPDENHYSCAEDLAKIMRAGLKNARFRKVLETVSYTIPATNLSAARPLHTHVPLLAKESSLYYEGCIGGKTGFSTEAQNCLAVVAERNGRTYIAVTMRDTNLGINCADSTALFDYAFNSFDSIEVDGKAMTVPKGVTAADLTMESKQKGKKTLNQYYYQGQFVGYVTVKDTPAPEPVQEAEETLAAEESEEESTPVTAQTDKA
;
A
#
# COMPACT_ATOMS: atom_id res chain seq x y z
N ASN A 1 1.53 9.95 12.90
CA ASN A 1 2.99 9.81 12.97
C ASN A 1 3.39 9.30 14.36
N SER A 2 3.54 7.97 14.49
CA SER A 2 3.98 7.32 15.73
C SER A 2 5.34 6.62 15.52
N SER A 3 6.14 6.57 16.57
CA SER A 3 7.38 5.80 16.63
C SER A 3 7.10 4.41 17.22
N PRO A 4 7.81 3.35 16.81
CA PRO A 4 7.68 2.04 17.45
C PRO A 4 8.06 2.04 18.95
N LYS A 5 8.81 3.07 19.41
CA LYS A 5 9.24 3.22 20.79
C LYS A 5 8.32 4.08 21.65
N ASP A 6 7.30 4.71 21.06
CA ASP A 6 6.35 5.50 21.83
C ASP A 6 5.67 4.62 22.86
N VAL A 7 5.49 5.15 24.05
CA VAL A 7 4.77 4.47 25.13
C VAL A 7 3.29 4.84 25.02
N VAL A 8 2.46 3.82 24.89
CA VAL A 8 1.00 3.94 24.83
C VAL A 8 0.45 3.55 26.20
N THR A 9 -0.33 4.42 26.82
CA THR A 9 -1.06 4.16 28.05
C THR A 9 -2.51 3.84 27.71
N PHE A 10 -3.02 2.72 28.19
CA PHE A 10 -4.40 2.33 27.95
C PHE A 10 -5.35 3.17 28.80
N THR A 11 -6.26 3.83 28.13
CA THR A 11 -7.36 4.65 28.68
C THR A 11 -8.66 3.85 28.69
N GLU A 12 -9.75 4.46 29.11
CA GLU A 12 -11.09 3.86 29.02
C GLU A 12 -11.45 3.46 27.58
N THR A 13 -11.01 4.22 26.58
CA THR A 13 -11.15 3.86 25.14
C THR A 13 -10.50 2.52 24.83
N GLY A 14 -9.27 2.29 25.33
CA GLY A 14 -8.51 1.09 25.07
C GLY A 14 -8.87 -0.11 25.93
N VAL A 15 -9.88 -0.05 26.80
CA VAL A 15 -10.33 -1.18 27.61
C VAL A 15 -11.82 -1.50 27.46
N ARG A 16 -12.60 -0.62 26.84
CA ARG A 16 -14.05 -0.80 26.68
C ARG A 16 -14.43 -2.04 25.86
N ASP A 17 -13.57 -2.45 24.91
CA ASP A 17 -13.80 -3.59 24.01
C ASP A 17 -13.20 -4.90 24.53
N VAL A 18 -12.74 -4.93 25.79
CA VAL A 18 -12.30 -6.14 26.50
C VAL A 18 -13.54 -6.87 27.01
N THR A 19 -14.12 -7.70 26.15
CA THR A 19 -15.27 -8.53 26.46
C THR A 19 -14.92 -10.01 26.30
N TRP A 20 -15.69 -10.89 26.92
CA TRP A 20 -15.43 -12.35 26.90
C TRP A 20 -15.53 -12.95 25.49
N ASP A 21 -16.30 -12.33 24.59
CA ASP A 21 -16.61 -12.77 23.24
C ASP A 21 -15.79 -12.00 22.16
N SER A 22 -14.97 -11.04 22.56
CA SER A 22 -14.11 -10.28 21.65
C SER A 22 -12.68 -10.79 21.61
N SER A 23 -12.00 -10.60 20.46
CA SER A 23 -10.56 -10.80 20.39
C SER A 23 -9.84 -9.70 21.16
N ASN A 24 -9.09 -10.07 22.21
CA ASN A 24 -8.39 -9.11 23.06
C ASN A 24 -7.12 -9.73 23.67
N ILE A 25 -6.30 -8.92 24.31
CA ILE A 25 -5.14 -9.30 25.10
C ILE A 25 -5.35 -9.04 26.60
N ASN A 26 -6.57 -8.72 27.02
CA ASN A 26 -6.94 -8.31 28.38
C ASN A 26 -6.12 -7.09 28.86
N ALA A 27 -6.01 -6.06 28.03
CA ALA A 27 -5.36 -4.82 28.43
C ALA A 27 -6.12 -4.16 29.58
N GLN A 28 -5.39 -3.56 30.53
CA GLN A 28 -5.95 -2.97 31.74
C GLN A 28 -5.84 -1.45 31.69
N LEU A 29 -6.78 -0.76 32.32
CA LEU A 29 -6.75 0.70 32.47
C LEU A 29 -5.45 1.13 33.15
N GLY A 30 -4.70 2.05 32.55
CA GLY A 30 -3.39 2.50 33.00
C GLY A 30 -2.24 1.56 32.66
N GLU A 31 -2.50 0.46 31.96
CA GLU A 31 -1.42 -0.38 31.43
C GLU A 31 -0.64 0.38 30.36
N THR A 32 0.68 0.14 30.32
CA THR A 32 1.58 0.78 29.35
C THR A 32 2.33 -0.26 28.54
N MET A 33 2.37 -0.07 27.23
CA MET A 33 3.21 -0.87 26.35
C MET A 33 3.74 -0.02 25.19
N THR A 34 4.75 -0.53 24.46
CA THR A 34 5.26 0.22 23.32
C THR A 34 4.28 0.19 22.17
N MET A 35 4.30 1.21 21.32
CA MET A 35 3.51 1.23 20.08
C MET A 35 3.81 0.01 19.21
N LYS A 36 5.06 -0.48 19.21
CA LYS A 36 5.44 -1.72 18.54
C LYS A 36 4.65 -2.92 19.08
N ASP A 37 4.56 -3.06 20.40
CA ASP A 37 3.80 -4.17 21.02
C ASP A 37 2.32 -4.06 20.68
N CYS A 38 1.77 -2.84 20.66
CA CYS A 38 0.41 -2.58 20.20
C CYS A 38 0.17 -3.03 18.75
N TRP A 39 1.10 -2.77 17.81
CA TRP A 39 0.96 -3.24 16.43
C TRP A 39 0.89 -4.76 16.33
N PHE A 40 1.75 -5.47 17.07
CA PHE A 40 1.73 -6.94 17.09
C PHE A 40 0.46 -7.50 17.75
N ALA A 41 -0.01 -6.87 18.83
CA ALA A 41 -1.25 -7.26 19.49
C ALA A 41 -2.48 -7.08 18.55
N ALA A 42 -2.59 -5.90 17.94
CA ALA A 42 -3.68 -5.59 17.01
C ALA A 42 -3.68 -6.51 15.79
N TYR A 43 -2.50 -6.89 15.30
CA TYR A 43 -2.40 -7.69 14.09
C TYR A 43 -2.47 -9.20 14.38
N ILE A 44 -1.60 -9.73 15.25
CA ILE A 44 -1.45 -11.17 15.49
C ILE A 44 -2.65 -11.71 16.28
N LYS A 45 -3.04 -11.02 17.35
CA LYS A 45 -4.17 -11.41 18.22
C LYS A 45 -5.50 -10.84 17.74
N SER A 46 -5.46 -9.86 16.82
CA SER A 46 -6.67 -9.12 16.43
C SER A 46 -7.33 -8.38 17.61
N ALA A 47 -6.51 -7.85 18.54
CA ALA A 47 -6.99 -7.25 19.77
C ALA A 47 -7.76 -5.95 19.51
N ASN A 48 -9.09 -6.00 19.71
CA ASN A 48 -10.00 -4.90 19.39
C ASN A 48 -9.70 -3.66 20.23
N GLU A 49 -9.51 -3.85 21.54
CA GLU A 49 -9.19 -2.80 22.49
C GLU A 49 -7.87 -2.10 22.14
N VAL A 50 -6.89 -2.85 21.62
CA VAL A 50 -5.62 -2.26 21.19
C VAL A 50 -5.79 -1.45 19.92
N CYS A 51 -6.68 -1.86 19.00
CA CYS A 51 -6.99 -1.05 17.82
C CYS A 51 -7.63 0.29 18.21
N ALA A 52 -8.57 0.28 19.17
CA ALA A 52 -9.18 1.50 19.70
C ALA A 52 -8.14 2.41 20.38
N GLN A 53 -7.22 1.82 21.18
CA GLN A 53 -6.17 2.60 21.84
C GLN A 53 -5.15 3.18 20.87
N ILE A 54 -4.75 2.44 19.83
CA ILE A 54 -3.90 2.98 18.75
C ILE A 54 -4.63 4.15 18.06
N ALA A 55 -5.92 4.00 17.80
CA ALA A 55 -6.72 5.02 17.15
C ALA A 55 -6.78 6.32 17.98
N GLU A 56 -7.04 6.21 19.28
CA GLU A 56 -7.01 7.36 20.18
C GLU A 56 -5.62 8.01 20.23
N TYR A 57 -4.56 7.19 20.37
CA TYR A 57 -3.18 7.71 20.45
C TYR A 57 -2.77 8.48 19.19
N VAL A 58 -3.12 7.99 18.00
CA VAL A 58 -2.70 8.57 16.72
C VAL A 58 -3.62 9.71 16.28
N GLY A 59 -4.92 9.58 16.50
CA GLY A 59 -5.95 10.52 16.06
C GLY A 59 -6.29 11.58 17.12
N GLY A 60 -5.82 11.42 18.35
CA GLY A 60 -6.28 12.21 19.52
C GLY A 60 -7.66 11.74 20.02
N THR A 61 -8.49 11.22 19.14
CA THR A 61 -9.72 10.48 19.40
C THR A 61 -9.87 9.36 18.38
N GLU A 62 -10.62 8.31 18.74
CA GLU A 62 -10.93 7.24 17.78
C GLU A 62 -11.72 7.79 16.59
N ALA A 63 -12.67 8.69 16.78
CA ALA A 63 -13.45 9.29 15.70
C ALA A 63 -12.57 10.01 14.66
N ASN A 64 -11.58 10.78 15.10
CA ASN A 64 -10.64 11.42 14.20
C ASN A 64 -9.79 10.39 13.44
N PHE A 65 -9.39 9.30 14.09
CA PHE A 65 -8.64 8.23 13.43
C PHE A 65 -9.47 7.51 12.37
N VAL A 66 -10.75 7.24 12.67
CA VAL A 66 -11.70 6.65 11.70
C VAL A 66 -11.86 7.55 10.48
N GLU A 67 -11.97 8.87 10.69
CA GLU A 67 -11.97 9.80 9.55
C GLU A 67 -10.67 9.73 8.73
N MET A 68 -9.50 9.61 9.40
CA MET A 68 -8.23 9.38 8.70
C MET A 68 -8.22 8.06 7.91
N MET A 69 -8.83 6.98 8.45
CA MET A 69 -8.99 5.70 7.75
C MET A 69 -9.84 5.88 6.50
N ASN A 70 -11.00 6.54 6.58
CA ASN A 70 -11.89 6.80 5.45
C ASN A 70 -11.22 7.67 4.37
N GLN A 71 -10.52 8.72 4.76
CA GLN A 71 -9.73 9.54 3.84
C GLN A 71 -8.63 8.73 3.15
N LYS A 72 -7.98 7.82 3.89
CA LYS A 72 -6.96 6.93 3.32
C LYS A 72 -7.56 5.95 2.32
N ALA A 73 -8.68 5.32 2.64
CA ALA A 73 -9.41 4.44 1.73
C ALA A 73 -9.77 5.16 0.43
N LYS A 74 -10.34 6.37 0.52
CA LYS A 74 -10.65 7.22 -0.64
C LYS A 74 -9.41 7.53 -1.49
N LYS A 75 -8.28 7.88 -0.86
CA LYS A 75 -7.00 8.13 -1.56
C LYS A 75 -6.44 6.89 -2.26
N LEU A 76 -6.76 5.69 -1.77
CA LEU A 76 -6.39 4.41 -2.37
C LEU A 76 -7.32 3.99 -3.52
N GLY A 77 -8.41 4.75 -3.76
CA GLY A 77 -9.42 4.43 -4.76
C GLY A 77 -10.40 3.34 -4.30
N CYS A 78 -10.61 3.20 -2.99
CA CYS A 78 -11.64 2.37 -2.43
C CYS A 78 -13.00 3.08 -2.59
N THR A 79 -13.92 2.46 -3.32
CA THR A 79 -15.22 3.05 -3.64
C THR A 79 -16.38 2.36 -2.91
N HIS A 80 -16.12 1.19 -2.28
CA HIS A 80 -17.08 0.39 -1.56
C HIS A 80 -16.60 0.09 -0.13
N THR A 81 -15.97 1.08 0.52
CA THR A 81 -15.43 0.94 1.87
C THR A 81 -15.80 2.15 2.72
N HIS A 82 -16.33 1.87 3.89
CA HIS A 82 -16.58 2.86 4.93
C HIS A 82 -16.29 2.25 6.30
N PHE A 83 -15.52 2.95 7.11
CA PHE A 83 -15.14 2.57 8.46
C PHE A 83 -15.88 3.45 9.48
N VAL A 84 -16.35 2.86 10.59
CA VAL A 84 -16.95 3.57 11.71
C VAL A 84 -16.23 3.31 13.04
N ASN A 85 -15.33 2.34 13.07
CA ASN A 85 -14.45 2.05 14.20
C ASN A 85 -13.08 1.55 13.69
N ALA A 86 -12.11 1.45 14.60
CA ALA A 86 -10.75 1.04 14.27
C ALA A 86 -10.54 -0.49 14.34
N SER A 87 -11.43 -1.23 14.96
CA SER A 87 -11.29 -2.67 15.24
C SER A 87 -11.93 -3.57 14.19
N GLY A 88 -12.98 -3.10 13.51
CA GLY A 88 -13.79 -3.90 12.59
C GLY A 88 -14.98 -4.59 13.30
N LEU A 89 -15.32 -4.18 14.51
CA LEU A 89 -16.54 -4.62 15.17
C LEU A 89 -17.78 -4.25 14.36
N PRO A 90 -18.84 -5.06 14.36
CA PRO A 90 -19.99 -4.88 13.50
C PRO A 90 -20.70 -3.55 13.72
N ASP A 91 -21.05 -2.92 12.60
CA ASP A 91 -21.93 -1.76 12.51
C ASP A 91 -22.54 -1.75 11.11
N GLU A 92 -23.78 -1.32 10.94
CA GLU A 92 -24.47 -1.31 9.65
C GLU A 92 -23.77 -0.43 8.60
N ASN A 93 -23.04 0.59 9.05
CA ASN A 93 -22.28 1.51 8.20
C ASN A 93 -20.80 1.12 8.07
N HIS A 94 -20.37 -0.03 8.65
CA HIS A 94 -19.01 -0.53 8.55
C HIS A 94 -18.94 -1.62 7.49
N TYR A 95 -18.47 -1.28 6.30
CA TYR A 95 -18.44 -2.21 5.18
C TYR A 95 -17.20 -2.03 4.30
N SER A 96 -16.88 -3.10 3.56
CA SER A 96 -15.85 -3.11 2.54
C SER A 96 -16.18 -4.17 1.47
N CYS A 97 -15.33 -4.31 0.46
CA CYS A 97 -15.37 -5.37 -0.53
C CYS A 97 -13.98 -5.97 -0.79
N ALA A 98 -13.93 -7.13 -1.44
CA ALA A 98 -12.67 -7.84 -1.70
C ALA A 98 -11.68 -6.99 -2.49
N GLU A 99 -12.13 -6.26 -3.50
CA GLU A 99 -11.28 -5.39 -4.32
C GLU A 99 -10.64 -4.27 -3.48
N ASP A 100 -11.41 -3.61 -2.63
CA ASP A 100 -10.93 -2.51 -1.81
C ASP A 100 -9.98 -3.02 -0.71
N LEU A 101 -10.27 -4.16 -0.08
CA LEU A 101 -9.34 -4.79 0.86
C LEU A 101 -8.02 -5.19 0.19
N ALA A 102 -8.05 -5.66 -1.06
CA ALA A 102 -6.83 -5.92 -1.83
C ALA A 102 -6.04 -4.63 -2.11
N LYS A 103 -6.70 -3.50 -2.41
CA LYS A 103 -6.05 -2.18 -2.55
C LYS A 103 -5.40 -1.74 -1.25
N ILE A 104 -6.07 -1.90 -0.11
CA ILE A 104 -5.56 -1.56 1.23
C ILE A 104 -4.34 -2.44 1.56
N MET A 105 -4.45 -3.76 1.38
CA MET A 105 -3.34 -4.69 1.61
C MET A 105 -2.13 -4.34 0.74
N ARG A 106 -2.32 -4.11 -0.55
CA ARG A 106 -1.27 -3.69 -1.48
C ARG A 106 -0.59 -2.38 -1.07
N ALA A 107 -1.34 -1.44 -0.50
CA ALA A 107 -0.78 -0.20 0.04
C ALA A 107 0.03 -0.46 1.32
N GLY A 108 -0.45 -1.34 2.19
CA GLY A 108 0.23 -1.77 3.42
C GLY A 108 1.58 -2.42 3.12
N LEU A 109 1.66 -3.31 2.15
CA LEU A 109 2.88 -4.03 1.75
C LEU A 109 4.05 -3.11 1.33
N LYS A 110 3.77 -1.86 0.94
CA LYS A 110 4.82 -0.86 0.66
C LYS A 110 5.47 -0.30 1.91
N ASN A 111 4.91 -0.58 3.10
CA ASN A 111 5.45 -0.14 4.38
C ASN A 111 6.22 -1.30 5.02
N ALA A 112 7.54 -1.16 5.17
CA ALA A 112 8.40 -2.20 5.72
C ALA A 112 8.00 -2.61 7.16
N ARG A 113 7.47 -1.68 7.98
CA ARG A 113 7.02 -2.00 9.35
C ARG A 113 5.75 -2.85 9.31
N PHE A 114 4.79 -2.51 8.45
CA PHE A 114 3.58 -3.32 8.25
C PHE A 114 3.96 -4.71 7.75
N ARG A 115 4.84 -4.81 6.76
CA ARG A 115 5.33 -6.07 6.22
C ARG A 115 5.97 -6.93 7.32
N LYS A 116 6.79 -6.34 8.19
CA LYS A 116 7.41 -7.06 9.32
C LYS A 116 6.37 -7.64 10.29
N VAL A 117 5.30 -6.91 10.59
CA VAL A 117 4.21 -7.40 11.44
C VAL A 117 3.41 -8.49 10.73
N LEU A 118 3.12 -8.30 9.42
CA LEU A 118 2.40 -9.24 8.57
C LEU A 118 3.07 -10.63 8.55
N GLU A 119 4.39 -10.67 8.41
CA GLU A 119 5.21 -11.89 8.27
C GLU A 119 5.46 -12.61 9.60
N THR A 120 5.00 -12.07 10.74
CA THR A 120 5.32 -12.60 12.05
C THR A 120 4.32 -13.67 12.48
N VAL A 121 4.80 -14.89 12.67
CA VAL A 121 4.00 -16.04 13.16
C VAL A 121 3.74 -15.95 14.65
N SER A 122 4.76 -15.62 15.43
CA SER A 122 4.69 -15.56 16.90
C SER A 122 5.39 -14.31 17.43
N TYR A 123 4.81 -13.71 18.45
CA TYR A 123 5.39 -12.57 19.15
C TYR A 123 5.06 -12.64 20.64
N THR A 124 5.98 -12.31 21.52
CA THR A 124 5.69 -12.17 22.93
C THR A 124 5.70 -10.71 23.34
N ILE A 125 4.55 -10.19 23.76
CA ILE A 125 4.50 -8.89 24.44
C ILE A 125 5.25 -9.04 25.78
N PRO A 126 6.26 -8.22 26.07
CA PRO A 126 6.96 -8.28 27.36
C PRO A 126 6.01 -8.02 28.52
N ALA A 127 6.43 -8.38 29.75
CA ALA A 127 5.69 -7.97 30.94
C ALA A 127 5.57 -6.42 30.97
N THR A 128 4.41 -5.95 31.35
CA THR A 128 4.07 -4.53 31.47
C THR A 128 4.06 -4.12 32.96
N ASN A 129 3.66 -2.89 33.24
CA ASN A 129 3.43 -2.41 34.58
C ASN A 129 2.29 -3.14 35.34
N LEU A 130 1.35 -3.77 34.59
CA LEU A 130 0.13 -4.38 35.13
C LEU A 130 -0.06 -5.86 34.78
N SER A 131 0.71 -6.38 33.82
CA SER A 131 0.48 -7.73 33.30
C SER A 131 1.80 -8.49 33.08
N ALA A 132 1.74 -9.80 33.21
CA ALA A 132 2.82 -10.70 32.82
C ALA A 132 3.00 -10.70 31.27
N ALA A 133 4.12 -11.26 30.81
CA ALA A 133 4.37 -11.41 29.37
C ALA A 133 3.27 -12.24 28.70
N ARG A 134 2.86 -11.84 27.49
CA ARG A 134 1.77 -12.49 26.70
C ARG A 134 2.33 -13.04 25.39
N PRO A 135 2.42 -14.37 25.25
CA PRO A 135 2.75 -14.98 23.97
C PRO A 135 1.54 -14.86 23.02
N LEU A 136 1.82 -14.42 21.81
CA LEU A 136 0.85 -14.30 20.72
C LEU A 136 1.25 -15.25 19.59
N HIS A 137 0.26 -15.83 18.91
CA HIS A 137 0.45 -16.65 17.73
C HIS A 137 -0.53 -16.23 16.62
N THR A 138 -0.12 -16.34 15.38
CA THR A 138 -0.94 -15.90 14.23
C THR A 138 -2.22 -16.71 14.11
N HIS A 139 -3.30 -16.06 13.69
CA HIS A 139 -4.57 -16.69 13.33
C HIS A 139 -4.67 -17.01 11.84
N VAL A 140 -3.60 -16.86 11.06
CA VAL A 140 -3.55 -17.13 9.62
C VAL A 140 -2.97 -18.53 9.38
N PRO A 141 -3.80 -19.58 9.14
CA PRO A 141 -3.33 -20.94 9.01
C PRO A 141 -2.36 -21.14 7.84
N LEU A 142 -2.53 -20.39 6.75
CA LEU A 142 -1.67 -20.46 5.56
C LEU A 142 -0.23 -19.99 5.83
N LEU A 143 0.01 -19.22 6.89
CA LEU A 143 1.34 -18.72 7.27
C LEU A 143 2.08 -19.66 8.22
N ALA A 144 1.37 -20.38 9.07
CA ALA A 144 1.94 -21.20 10.13
C ALA A 144 2.37 -22.57 9.59
N LYS A 145 3.67 -22.87 9.61
CA LYS A 145 4.24 -24.10 9.02
C LYS A 145 3.74 -25.39 9.69
N GLU A 146 3.33 -25.31 10.92
CA GLU A 146 2.72 -26.40 11.69
C GLU A 146 1.26 -26.67 11.34
N SER A 147 0.62 -25.75 10.60
CA SER A 147 -0.76 -25.91 10.15
C SER A 147 -0.87 -26.89 8.99
N SER A 148 -1.90 -27.73 8.99
CA SER A 148 -2.25 -28.57 7.84
C SER A 148 -2.70 -27.78 6.61
N LEU A 149 -2.98 -26.49 6.77
CA LEU A 149 -3.36 -25.56 5.72
C LEU A 149 -2.21 -24.64 5.29
N TYR A 150 -0.98 -24.91 5.75
CA TYR A 150 0.18 -24.12 5.36
C TYR A 150 0.34 -24.03 3.84
N TYR A 151 0.58 -22.82 3.34
CA TYR A 151 0.82 -22.57 1.92
C TYR A 151 2.24 -22.05 1.69
N GLU A 152 3.04 -22.78 0.94
CA GLU A 152 4.40 -22.37 0.62
C GLU A 152 4.41 -21.04 -0.14
N GLY A 153 5.19 -20.08 0.38
CA GLY A 153 5.22 -18.72 -0.15
C GLY A 153 4.22 -17.77 0.49
N CYS A 154 3.34 -18.22 1.38
CA CYS A 154 2.52 -17.31 2.18
C CYS A 154 3.43 -16.44 3.05
N ILE A 155 3.27 -15.12 2.96
CA ILE A 155 4.01 -14.16 3.78
C ILE A 155 3.16 -13.50 4.86
N GLY A 156 1.88 -13.82 4.92
CA GLY A 156 0.97 -13.34 5.95
C GLY A 156 -0.39 -12.93 5.44
N GLY A 157 -1.24 -12.49 6.35
CA GLY A 157 -2.61 -12.11 6.05
C GLY A 157 -3.34 -11.65 7.29
N LYS A 158 -4.62 -11.34 7.15
CA LYS A 158 -5.51 -10.98 8.26
C LYS A 158 -6.83 -11.70 8.12
N THR A 159 -7.20 -12.41 9.18
CA THR A 159 -8.53 -13.02 9.34
C THR A 159 -9.51 -12.03 9.94
N GLY A 160 -10.78 -12.18 9.66
CA GLY A 160 -11.87 -11.47 10.32
C GLY A 160 -13.08 -12.37 10.47
N PHE A 161 -13.80 -12.18 11.55
CA PHE A 161 -15.07 -12.87 11.78
C PHE A 161 -16.04 -11.98 12.57
N SER A 162 -17.26 -11.94 12.12
CA SER A 162 -18.45 -11.54 12.89
C SER A 162 -19.63 -12.38 12.39
N THR A 163 -20.73 -12.34 13.12
CA THR A 163 -21.95 -13.05 12.70
C THR A 163 -22.45 -12.53 11.35
N GLU A 164 -22.36 -11.23 11.10
CA GLU A 164 -22.83 -10.55 9.90
C GLU A 164 -21.88 -10.76 8.71
N ALA A 165 -20.57 -10.63 8.95
CA ALA A 165 -19.54 -10.77 7.92
C ALA A 165 -19.13 -12.22 7.66
N GLN A 166 -19.40 -13.13 8.60
CA GLN A 166 -18.89 -14.50 8.60
C GLN A 166 -17.35 -14.51 8.51
N ASN A 167 -16.74 -15.61 8.04
CA ASN A 167 -15.29 -15.68 7.93
C ASN A 167 -14.79 -14.94 6.70
N CYS A 168 -13.80 -14.07 6.92
CA CYS A 168 -13.11 -13.32 5.87
C CYS A 168 -11.61 -13.51 6.03
N LEU A 169 -10.89 -13.54 4.90
CA LEU A 169 -9.43 -13.64 4.86
C LEU A 169 -8.86 -12.76 3.74
N ALA A 170 -7.93 -11.90 4.10
CA ALA A 170 -7.05 -11.24 3.14
C ALA A 170 -5.63 -11.75 3.35
N VAL A 171 -5.03 -12.41 2.38
CA VAL A 171 -3.75 -13.11 2.50
C VAL A 171 -2.85 -12.81 1.31
N VAL A 172 -1.53 -12.88 1.55
CA VAL A 172 -0.49 -12.54 0.58
C VAL A 172 0.48 -13.70 0.41
N ALA A 173 0.81 -14.00 -0.83
CA ALA A 173 1.84 -14.97 -1.15
C ALA A 173 2.87 -14.41 -2.13
N GLU A 174 4.14 -14.82 -1.95
CA GLU A 174 5.26 -14.46 -2.81
C GLU A 174 6.02 -15.71 -3.28
N ARG A 175 6.24 -15.80 -4.59
CA ARG A 175 7.09 -16.83 -5.21
C ARG A 175 7.81 -16.24 -6.43
N ASN A 176 9.09 -16.51 -6.54
CA ASN A 176 9.90 -16.12 -7.71
C ASN A 176 9.75 -14.63 -8.07
N GLY A 177 9.78 -13.74 -7.07
CA GLY A 177 9.66 -12.30 -7.26
C GLY A 177 8.25 -11.80 -7.61
N ARG A 178 7.24 -12.67 -7.65
CA ARG A 178 5.84 -12.30 -7.87
C ARG A 178 5.07 -12.30 -6.56
N THR A 179 4.27 -11.26 -6.33
CA THR A 179 3.42 -11.10 -5.14
C THR A 179 1.96 -11.08 -5.56
N TYR A 180 1.16 -11.95 -4.97
CA TYR A 180 -0.29 -11.96 -5.15
C TYR A 180 -1.02 -11.77 -3.83
N ILE A 181 -2.19 -11.16 -3.90
CA ILE A 181 -3.10 -10.94 -2.78
C ILE A 181 -4.41 -11.67 -3.11
N ALA A 182 -4.83 -12.56 -2.22
CA ALA A 182 -6.15 -13.18 -2.28
C ALA A 182 -7.03 -12.60 -1.17
N VAL A 183 -8.28 -12.29 -1.50
CA VAL A 183 -9.28 -11.84 -0.53
C VAL A 183 -10.54 -12.67 -0.73
N THR A 184 -10.87 -13.46 0.28
CA THR A 184 -12.09 -14.29 0.34
C THR A 184 -12.97 -13.79 1.48
N MET A 185 -14.25 -13.69 1.25
CA MET A 185 -15.17 -13.04 2.19
C MET A 185 -16.46 -13.85 2.35
N ARG A 186 -16.98 -13.84 3.57
CA ARG A 186 -18.28 -14.38 3.90
C ARG A 186 -18.41 -15.91 3.75
N ASP A 187 -17.36 -16.63 4.10
CA ASP A 187 -17.37 -18.08 4.12
C ASP A 187 -17.89 -18.65 5.45
N THR A 188 -18.43 -19.86 5.40
CA THR A 188 -19.00 -20.53 6.57
C THR A 188 -17.95 -20.93 7.61
N ASN A 189 -16.69 -21.12 7.19
CA ASN A 189 -15.56 -21.36 8.10
C ASN A 189 -14.23 -20.92 7.47
N LEU A 190 -13.22 -20.66 8.32
CA LEU A 190 -11.90 -20.21 7.90
C LEU A 190 -11.16 -21.22 7.00
N GLY A 191 -11.44 -22.53 7.14
CA GLY A 191 -10.81 -23.55 6.29
C GLY A 191 -11.21 -23.39 4.82
N ILE A 192 -12.44 -22.98 4.53
CA ILE A 192 -12.90 -22.68 3.16
C ILE A 192 -12.16 -21.45 2.62
N ASN A 193 -12.08 -20.35 3.40
CA ASN A 193 -11.27 -19.19 2.98
C ASN A 193 -9.82 -19.57 2.64
N CYS A 194 -9.22 -20.46 3.44
CA CYS A 194 -7.86 -20.94 3.17
C CYS A 194 -7.78 -21.77 1.89
N ALA A 195 -8.73 -22.68 1.65
CA ALA A 195 -8.78 -23.50 0.44
C ALA A 195 -8.97 -22.65 -0.82
N ASP A 196 -9.91 -21.71 -0.79
CA ASP A 196 -10.17 -20.79 -1.90
C ASP A 196 -8.96 -19.88 -2.17
N SER A 197 -8.34 -19.35 -1.11
CA SER A 197 -7.12 -18.55 -1.25
C SER A 197 -5.98 -19.36 -1.86
N THR A 198 -5.81 -20.64 -1.47
CA THR A 198 -4.83 -21.56 -2.06
C THR A 198 -5.10 -21.75 -3.55
N ALA A 199 -6.36 -22.04 -3.93
CA ALA A 199 -6.74 -22.23 -5.33
C ALA A 199 -6.49 -20.95 -6.16
N LEU A 200 -6.79 -19.78 -5.62
CA LEU A 200 -6.51 -18.50 -6.26
C LEU A 200 -5.01 -18.26 -6.46
N PHE A 201 -4.19 -18.57 -5.46
CA PHE A 201 -2.72 -18.46 -5.58
C PHE A 201 -2.16 -19.46 -6.59
N ASP A 202 -2.60 -20.71 -6.56
CA ASP A 202 -2.15 -21.73 -7.52
C ASP A 202 -2.54 -21.33 -8.95
N TYR A 203 -3.75 -20.82 -9.15
CA TYR A 203 -4.15 -20.25 -10.43
C TYR A 203 -3.23 -19.11 -10.85
N ALA A 204 -2.99 -18.12 -9.95
CA ALA A 204 -2.19 -16.95 -10.27
C ALA A 204 -0.72 -17.31 -10.58
N PHE A 205 -0.09 -18.16 -9.77
CA PHE A 205 1.30 -18.56 -9.99
C PHE A 205 1.50 -19.46 -11.21
N ASN A 206 0.50 -20.28 -11.57
CA ASN A 206 0.56 -21.19 -12.69
C ASN A 206 0.14 -20.56 -14.02
N SER A 207 -0.72 -19.54 -14.01
CA SER A 207 -1.32 -18.97 -15.21
C SER A 207 -0.70 -17.65 -15.67
N PHE A 208 0.12 -17.01 -14.82
CA PHE A 208 0.72 -15.73 -15.13
C PHE A 208 2.23 -15.74 -14.94
N ASP A 209 2.92 -14.95 -15.75
CA ASP A 209 4.35 -14.65 -15.64
C ASP A 209 4.58 -13.16 -15.40
N SER A 210 5.77 -12.81 -14.95
CA SER A 210 6.26 -11.43 -14.91
C SER A 210 7.29 -11.23 -15.99
N ILE A 211 7.04 -10.27 -16.87
CA ILE A 211 7.99 -9.87 -17.92
C ILE A 211 8.44 -8.44 -17.68
N GLU A 212 9.62 -8.09 -18.13
CA GLU A 212 10.14 -6.74 -18.10
C GLU A 212 9.79 -6.01 -19.41
N VAL A 213 9.18 -4.83 -19.29
CA VAL A 213 8.83 -3.96 -20.42
C VAL A 213 9.28 -2.55 -20.06
N ASP A 214 10.21 -2.00 -20.83
CA ASP A 214 10.80 -0.67 -20.62
C ASP A 214 11.28 -0.44 -19.17
N GLY A 215 11.98 -1.43 -18.60
CA GLY A 215 12.53 -1.37 -17.24
C GLY A 215 11.48 -1.51 -16.12
N LYS A 216 10.26 -1.98 -16.45
CA LYS A 216 9.19 -2.20 -15.47
C LYS A 216 8.60 -3.60 -15.59
N ALA A 217 8.51 -4.29 -14.45
CA ALA A 217 7.85 -5.58 -14.38
C ALA A 217 6.34 -5.44 -14.63
N MET A 218 5.79 -6.27 -15.49
CA MET A 218 4.37 -6.38 -15.81
C MET A 218 3.92 -7.83 -15.71
N THR A 219 2.73 -8.05 -15.17
CA THR A 219 2.12 -9.38 -15.08
C THR A 219 1.33 -9.64 -16.37
N VAL A 220 1.64 -10.76 -17.02
CA VAL A 220 1.01 -11.20 -18.28
C VAL A 220 0.60 -12.68 -18.17
N PRO A 221 -0.31 -13.18 -19.00
CA PRO A 221 -0.58 -14.61 -19.10
C PRO A 221 0.71 -15.39 -19.41
N LYS A 222 0.80 -16.61 -18.92
CA LYS A 222 1.97 -17.48 -19.10
C LYS A 222 2.33 -17.67 -20.57
N GLY A 223 3.61 -17.49 -20.86
CA GLY A 223 4.14 -17.62 -22.22
C GLY A 223 4.01 -16.38 -23.10
N VAL A 224 3.37 -15.31 -22.59
CA VAL A 224 3.30 -14.01 -23.30
C VAL A 224 4.62 -13.27 -23.10
N THR A 225 5.11 -12.67 -24.17
CA THR A 225 6.36 -11.89 -24.22
C THR A 225 6.07 -10.39 -24.46
N ALA A 226 7.07 -9.55 -24.33
CA ALA A 226 6.93 -8.12 -24.63
C ALA A 226 6.54 -7.85 -26.09
N ALA A 227 6.92 -8.75 -27.01
CA ALA A 227 6.58 -8.63 -28.44
C ALA A 227 5.09 -8.88 -28.75
N ASP A 228 4.38 -9.56 -27.85
CA ASP A 228 2.94 -9.84 -28.00
C ASP A 228 2.05 -8.68 -27.49
N LEU A 229 2.66 -7.65 -26.91
CA LEU A 229 1.94 -6.51 -26.35
C LEU A 229 1.73 -5.41 -27.40
N THR A 230 0.57 -4.81 -27.37
CA THR A 230 0.31 -3.53 -28.05
C THR A 230 0.52 -2.36 -27.08
N MET A 231 1.00 -1.23 -27.58
CA MET A 231 1.30 -0.06 -26.79
C MET A 231 0.51 1.16 -27.28
N GLU A 232 -0.07 1.90 -26.35
CA GLU A 232 -0.71 3.19 -26.57
C GLU A 232 -0.08 4.26 -25.69
N SER A 233 0.27 5.42 -26.27
CA SER A 233 0.75 6.56 -25.49
C SER A 233 -0.40 7.48 -25.12
N LYS A 234 -0.52 7.82 -23.83
CA LYS A 234 -1.53 8.76 -23.31
C LYS A 234 -0.87 9.88 -22.50
N GLN A 235 -1.29 11.11 -22.74
CA GLN A 235 -0.87 12.26 -21.94
C GLN A 235 -1.67 12.31 -20.62
N LYS A 236 -0.95 12.46 -19.49
CA LYS A 236 -1.54 12.68 -18.16
C LYS A 236 -0.84 13.87 -17.50
N GLY A 237 -1.38 15.08 -17.75
CA GLY A 237 -0.73 16.34 -17.37
C GLY A 237 0.58 16.51 -18.13
N LYS A 238 1.71 16.73 -17.42
CA LYS A 238 3.05 16.88 -18.00
C LYS A 238 3.79 15.55 -18.24
N LYS A 239 3.12 14.42 -18.13
CA LYS A 239 3.74 13.09 -18.27
C LYS A 239 3.10 12.31 -19.39
N THR A 240 3.91 11.63 -20.19
CA THR A 240 3.47 10.64 -21.15
C THR A 240 3.46 9.27 -20.51
N LEU A 241 2.35 8.54 -20.62
CA LEU A 241 2.20 7.15 -20.14
C LEU A 241 2.12 6.24 -21.36
N ASN A 242 3.09 5.34 -21.53
CA ASN A 242 2.97 4.23 -22.45
C ASN A 242 2.19 3.11 -21.73
N GLN A 243 0.98 2.85 -22.20
CA GLN A 243 0.09 1.82 -21.68
C GLN A 243 0.22 0.57 -22.56
N TYR A 244 0.37 -0.59 -21.94
CA TYR A 244 0.57 -1.86 -22.61
C TYR A 244 -0.66 -2.74 -22.46
N TYR A 245 -1.01 -3.45 -23.52
CA TYR A 245 -2.20 -4.30 -23.60
C TYR A 245 -1.84 -5.65 -24.22
N TYR A 246 -2.45 -6.70 -23.73
CA TYR A 246 -2.46 -8.02 -24.34
C TYR A 246 -3.90 -8.39 -24.72
N GLN A 247 -4.16 -8.65 -26.00
CA GLN A 247 -5.51 -8.95 -26.51
C GLN A 247 -6.58 -7.94 -26.05
N GLY A 248 -6.23 -6.65 -26.02
CA GLY A 248 -7.11 -5.58 -25.56
C GLY A 248 -7.23 -5.42 -24.05
N GLN A 249 -6.65 -6.32 -23.25
CA GLN A 249 -6.63 -6.22 -21.80
C GLN A 249 -5.42 -5.42 -21.33
N PHE A 250 -5.65 -4.44 -20.46
CA PHE A 250 -4.60 -3.61 -19.89
C PHE A 250 -3.69 -4.43 -18.97
N VAL A 251 -2.37 -4.44 -19.22
CA VAL A 251 -1.38 -5.17 -18.43
C VAL A 251 -0.47 -4.25 -17.60
N GLY A 252 -0.29 -3.00 -18.00
CA GLY A 252 0.53 -2.07 -17.25
C GLY A 252 0.85 -0.80 -18.00
N TYR A 253 1.63 0.08 -17.37
CA TYR A 253 2.12 1.31 -18.02
C TYR A 253 3.53 1.65 -17.55
N VAL A 254 4.28 2.34 -18.41
CA VAL A 254 5.55 2.99 -18.09
C VAL A 254 5.36 4.50 -18.24
N THR A 255 5.90 5.27 -17.30
CA THR A 255 5.92 6.73 -17.41
C THR A 255 7.17 7.13 -18.17
N VAL A 256 7.01 7.74 -19.34
CA VAL A 256 8.13 8.31 -20.09
C VAL A 256 8.47 9.64 -19.45
N LYS A 257 9.75 9.85 -19.10
CA LYS A 257 10.23 11.18 -18.75
C LYS A 257 10.23 11.97 -20.06
N ASP A 258 9.53 13.10 -20.10
CA ASP A 258 9.65 14.01 -21.24
C ASP A 258 11.12 14.39 -21.38
N THR A 259 11.73 13.92 -22.47
CA THR A 259 12.98 14.52 -22.95
C THR A 259 12.55 15.92 -23.42
N PRO A 260 13.16 17.01 -22.95
CA PRO A 260 12.84 18.33 -23.49
C PRO A 260 12.95 18.24 -25.03
N ALA A 261 11.94 18.76 -25.72
CA ALA A 261 12.03 18.87 -27.16
C ALA A 261 13.37 19.55 -27.50
N PRO A 262 14.11 19.07 -28.51
CA PRO A 262 15.34 19.75 -28.93
C PRO A 262 14.94 21.21 -29.20
N GLU A 263 15.67 22.14 -28.61
CA GLU A 263 15.51 23.56 -28.89
C GLU A 263 15.58 23.74 -30.41
N PRO A 264 14.68 24.56 -31.02
CA PRO A 264 14.77 24.82 -32.44
C PRO A 264 16.15 25.41 -32.74
N VAL A 265 16.88 24.72 -33.60
CA VAL A 265 18.14 25.21 -34.15
C VAL A 265 17.79 26.49 -34.83
N GLN A 266 18.24 27.64 -34.31
CA GLN A 266 18.21 28.91 -35.00
C GLN A 266 19.10 28.73 -36.24
N GLU A 267 18.50 28.67 -37.41
CA GLU A 267 19.21 28.84 -38.68
C GLU A 267 19.92 30.20 -38.61
N ALA A 268 21.25 30.18 -38.62
CA ALA A 268 22.05 31.36 -38.81
C ALA A 268 21.80 31.88 -40.21
N GLU A 269 21.11 33.02 -40.35
CA GLU A 269 21.07 33.79 -41.58
C GLU A 269 22.49 34.22 -41.91
N GLU A 270 23.05 33.56 -42.93
CA GLU A 270 24.24 34.06 -43.64
C GLU A 270 23.87 35.36 -44.37
N THR A 271 24.19 36.50 -43.78
CA THR A 271 24.19 37.77 -44.52
C THR A 271 25.46 37.83 -45.36
N LEU A 272 25.28 37.64 -46.67
CA LEU A 272 26.21 38.03 -47.71
C LEU A 272 26.36 39.55 -47.69
N ALA A 273 27.50 40.06 -47.20
CA ALA A 273 27.93 41.43 -47.40
C ALA A 273 28.75 41.49 -48.69
N ALA A 274 28.20 42.14 -49.65
CA ALA A 274 28.93 42.54 -50.86
C ALA A 274 29.87 43.72 -50.53
N GLU A 275 31.11 43.56 -50.96
CA GLU A 275 32.10 44.64 -51.04
C GLU A 275 31.64 45.70 -52.04
N GLU A 276 31.70 46.98 -51.65
CA GLU A 276 31.98 48.09 -52.58
C GLU A 276 32.81 49.17 -51.89
N SER A 277 33.79 49.63 -52.56
CA SER A 277 34.95 50.38 -52.28
C SER A 277 34.74 51.92 -52.22
N GLU A 278 35.69 52.61 -51.51
CA GLU A 278 36.28 53.97 -51.76
C GLU A 278 35.32 55.16 -51.55
N GLU A 279 35.66 56.18 -50.84
CA GLU A 279 36.75 57.16 -50.86
C GLU A 279 36.67 58.16 -49.69
N GLU A 280 37.81 58.44 -49.18
CA GLU A 280 38.43 59.69 -48.66
C GLU A 280 37.57 60.91 -48.27
N SER A 281 37.67 61.39 -47.02
CA SER A 281 38.19 62.70 -46.66
C SER A 281 38.02 63.02 -45.17
N THR A 282 39.15 63.31 -44.55
CA THR A 282 39.31 64.07 -43.27
C THR A 282 39.38 65.58 -43.62
N PRO A 283 39.44 66.53 -42.67
CA PRO A 283 39.17 66.60 -41.23
C PRO A 283 38.32 67.81 -40.82
N VAL A 284 38.08 68.08 -39.55
CA VAL A 284 38.32 69.34 -38.81
C VAL A 284 37.61 69.36 -37.45
N THR A 285 38.44 69.53 -36.48
CA THR A 285 38.36 70.08 -35.14
C THR A 285 37.16 70.94 -34.73
N ALA A 286 36.77 70.83 -33.46
CA ALA A 286 36.80 71.82 -32.37
C ALA A 286 35.84 71.36 -31.23
N GLN A 287 36.41 71.13 -30.06
CA GLN A 287 36.42 71.90 -28.83
C GLN A 287 35.12 72.67 -28.52
N THR A 288 34.53 72.40 -27.40
CA THR A 288 34.60 73.05 -26.11
C THR A 288 33.42 72.59 -25.23
N ASP A 289 33.75 72.22 -24.04
CA ASP A 289 33.53 72.80 -22.73
C ASP A 289 32.14 72.86 -22.13
N LYS A 290 32.12 72.29 -20.90
CA LYS A 290 31.44 72.75 -19.69
C LYS A 290 29.88 72.64 -19.63
N ALA A 291 29.37 71.87 -18.74
CA ALA A 291 29.17 72.13 -17.32
C ALA A 291 28.69 70.81 -16.66
#